data_ba33e0d208c677d3a7b8114964c746f3
#
_entry.id   ba33e0d208c677d3a7b8114964c746f3
#
_cell.length_a   1.000
_cell.length_b   1.000
_cell.length_c   1.000
_cell.angle_alpha   90.00
_cell.angle_beta   90.00
_cell.angle_gamma   90.00
#
_symmetry.space_group_name_H-M   'P 1'
#
loop_
_entity.id
_entity.type
_entity.pdbx_description
1 polymer ?
#
loop_
_entity_poly.entity_id
_entity_poly.type
_entity_poly.pdbx_seq_one_letter_code
_entity_poly.pdbx_strand_id
1 'polypeptide(L)'
;AALMSMLPQKLYRYRSCSTLNLDAFDKDLVYAVTADKFNDPYDTLVYYSLDNIQEQMRACCTEEFLEQFKQILETKDFEFPPSVIQFFGRNNLTGLKKQVISCNGINPLTLALFSVVMENILKEILLKMGDTLKVVSTIACLSESIDSVIMWSHYAQNHEGFALEYDLRFLLEQGEMNCCILPVIYDNNRFD
;
A
#
# COMPACT_ATOMS: atom_id res chain seq x y z
N ALA A 1 18.36 -6.97 11.08
CA ALA A 1 19.63 -7.66 10.77
C ALA A 1 19.52 -8.55 9.51
N ALA A 2 18.45 -9.34 9.32
CA ALA A 2 18.32 -10.24 8.15
C ALA A 2 18.20 -9.49 6.80
N LEU A 3 17.47 -8.38 6.75
CA LEU A 3 17.32 -7.59 5.51
C LEU A 3 18.65 -6.95 5.08
N MET A 4 19.46 -6.52 6.01
CA MET A 4 20.77 -5.90 5.73
C MET A 4 21.78 -6.84 5.09
N SER A 5 21.71 -8.15 5.39
CA SER A 5 22.62 -9.12 4.76
C SER A 5 22.24 -9.42 3.28
N MET A 6 21.04 -9.06 2.85
CA MET A 6 20.55 -9.25 1.49
C MET A 6 20.76 -8.03 0.59
N LEU A 7 21.12 -6.88 1.16
CA LEU A 7 21.37 -5.68 0.36
C LEU A 7 22.71 -5.81 -0.37
N PRO A 8 22.76 -5.43 -1.67
CA PRO A 8 24.02 -5.35 -2.40
C PRO A 8 24.92 -4.28 -1.77
N GLN A 9 26.23 -4.45 -1.88
CA GLN A 9 27.18 -3.50 -1.31
C GLN A 9 27.06 -2.13 -1.98
N LYS A 10 26.75 -2.11 -3.28
CA LYS A 10 26.69 -0.91 -4.08
C LYS A 10 25.34 -0.83 -4.78
N LEU A 11 24.77 0.36 -4.80
CA LEU A 11 23.59 0.69 -5.57
C LEU A 11 23.85 1.94 -6.41
N TYR A 12 23.20 2.03 -7.55
CA TYR A 12 23.44 3.06 -8.54
C TYR A 12 22.19 3.87 -8.83
N ARG A 13 22.36 5.16 -9.03
CA ARG A 13 21.31 6.07 -9.43
C ARG A 13 21.69 6.80 -10.69
N TYR A 14 20.97 6.55 -11.76
CA TYR A 14 21.17 7.20 -13.06
C TYR A 14 20.52 8.57 -13.09
N ARG A 15 21.20 9.55 -13.67
CA ARG A 15 20.76 10.93 -13.73
C ARG A 15 21.15 11.61 -15.06
N SER A 16 20.25 12.45 -15.56
CA SER A 16 20.59 13.40 -16.63
C SER A 16 21.46 14.55 -16.09
N CYS A 17 22.22 15.20 -16.97
CA CYS A 17 23.01 16.39 -16.64
C CYS A 17 22.16 17.68 -16.54
N SER A 18 20.90 17.56 -16.03
CA SER A 18 20.07 18.73 -15.77
C SER A 18 20.61 19.58 -14.62
N THR A 19 20.32 20.87 -14.64
CA THR A 19 20.73 21.80 -13.56
C THR A 19 20.30 21.31 -12.18
N LEU A 20 19.09 20.74 -12.07
CA LEU A 20 18.58 20.21 -10.81
C LEU A 20 19.40 19.01 -10.31
N ASN A 21 19.78 18.10 -11.21
CA ASN A 21 20.57 16.92 -10.82
C ASN A 21 22.01 17.27 -10.47
N LEU A 22 22.60 18.25 -11.17
CA LEU A 22 23.94 18.73 -10.86
C LEU A 22 23.98 19.52 -9.55
N ASP A 23 22.97 20.34 -9.28
CA ASP A 23 22.82 21.04 -8.01
C ASP A 23 22.62 20.06 -6.83
N ALA A 24 21.86 18.99 -7.05
CA ALA A 24 21.68 17.92 -6.06
C ALA A 24 23.00 17.19 -5.78
N PHE A 25 23.79 16.93 -6.81
CA PHE A 25 25.11 16.31 -6.68
C PHE A 25 26.09 17.24 -5.93
N ASP A 26 26.14 18.50 -6.25
CA ASP A 26 27.00 19.50 -5.60
C ASP A 26 26.67 19.68 -4.11
N LYS A 27 25.40 19.54 -3.75
CA LYS A 27 24.89 19.67 -2.38
C LYS A 27 24.79 18.35 -1.61
N ASP A 28 25.22 17.24 -2.20
CA ASP A 28 25.10 15.89 -1.62
C ASP A 28 23.66 15.54 -1.21
N LEU A 29 22.69 15.84 -2.09
CA LEU A 29 21.27 15.63 -1.86
C LEU A 29 20.71 14.51 -2.72
N VAL A 30 19.85 13.70 -2.11
CA VAL A 30 19.04 12.69 -2.82
C VAL A 30 17.62 13.18 -2.95
N TYR A 31 17.21 13.59 -4.16
CA TYR A 31 15.82 13.92 -4.42
C TYR A 31 14.98 12.64 -4.51
N ALA A 32 14.02 12.50 -3.61
CA ALA A 32 12.94 11.53 -3.69
C ALA A 32 11.67 12.21 -4.21
N VAL A 33 10.88 11.50 -4.99
CA VAL A 33 9.60 11.99 -5.51
C VAL A 33 8.46 11.18 -4.96
N THR A 34 7.29 11.77 -4.85
CA THR A 34 6.08 11.06 -4.47
C THR A 34 5.66 10.11 -5.59
N ALA A 35 5.07 8.99 -5.21
CA ALA A 35 4.77 7.90 -6.14
C ALA A 35 3.74 8.28 -7.22
N ASP A 36 2.91 9.29 -6.97
CA ASP A 36 1.97 9.85 -7.96
C ASP A 36 2.66 10.49 -9.16
N LYS A 37 3.98 10.75 -9.06
CA LYS A 37 4.81 11.33 -10.14
C LYS A 37 5.61 10.30 -10.92
N PHE A 38 5.45 9.03 -10.62
CA PHE A 38 6.12 7.98 -11.37
C PHE A 38 5.47 7.77 -12.73
N ASN A 39 6.27 7.35 -13.70
CA ASN A 39 5.78 7.09 -15.07
C ASN A 39 4.95 5.80 -15.14
N ASP A 40 5.17 4.85 -14.23
CA ASP A 40 4.41 3.63 -14.16
C ASP A 40 3.20 3.82 -13.23
N PRO A 41 1.96 3.76 -13.76
CA PRO A 41 0.76 3.90 -12.95
C PRO A 41 0.56 2.74 -11.96
N TYR A 42 1.29 1.63 -12.16
CA TYR A 42 1.25 0.46 -11.28
C TYR A 42 2.25 0.54 -10.12
N ASP A 43 3.20 1.48 -10.17
CA ASP A 43 4.07 1.74 -9.04
C ASP A 43 3.24 2.15 -7.82
N THR A 44 3.51 1.50 -6.67
CA THR A 44 2.80 1.75 -5.41
C THR A 44 1.31 1.38 -5.36
N LEU A 45 0.83 0.55 -6.27
CA LEU A 45 -0.49 -0.05 -6.09
C LEU A 45 -0.45 -1.01 -4.89
N VAL A 46 -1.37 -0.80 -3.96
CA VAL A 46 -1.58 -1.76 -2.88
C VAL A 46 -2.48 -2.86 -3.42
N TYR A 47 -1.89 -4.03 -3.64
CA TYR A 47 -2.64 -5.24 -4.00
C TYR A 47 -3.11 -5.95 -2.74
N TYR A 48 -4.33 -6.41 -2.75
CA TYR A 48 -4.89 -7.26 -1.70
C TYR A 48 -5.71 -8.38 -2.32
N SER A 49 -5.56 -9.57 -1.77
CA SER A 49 -6.41 -10.71 -2.13
C SER A 49 -7.70 -10.63 -1.34
N LEU A 50 -8.82 -10.50 -2.04
CA LEU A 50 -10.15 -10.51 -1.41
C LEU A 50 -10.42 -11.84 -0.70
N ASP A 51 -9.96 -12.95 -1.28
CA ASP A 51 -10.13 -14.29 -0.71
C ASP A 51 -9.39 -14.42 0.63
N ASN A 52 -8.15 -13.96 0.70
CA ASN A 52 -7.38 -13.94 1.95
C ASN A 52 -8.03 -13.05 3.02
N ILE A 53 -8.56 -11.89 2.61
CA ILE A 53 -9.28 -11.00 3.52
C ILE A 53 -10.54 -11.68 4.05
N GLN A 54 -11.32 -12.31 3.18
CA GLN A 54 -12.53 -13.03 3.57
C GLN A 54 -12.24 -14.20 4.49
N GLU A 55 -11.17 -14.95 4.25
CA GLU A 55 -10.74 -16.05 5.11
C GLU A 55 -10.34 -15.56 6.50
N GLN A 56 -9.53 -14.52 6.57
CA GLN A 56 -9.15 -13.89 7.85
C GLN A 56 -10.36 -13.31 8.58
N MET A 57 -11.28 -12.67 7.88
CA MET A 57 -12.52 -12.16 8.44
C MET A 57 -13.38 -13.29 9.03
N ARG A 58 -13.51 -14.42 8.34
CA ARG A 58 -14.22 -15.61 8.86
C ARG A 58 -13.56 -16.15 10.12
N ALA A 59 -12.24 -16.19 10.15
CA ALA A 59 -11.47 -16.63 11.32
C ALA A 59 -11.66 -15.68 12.54
N CYS A 60 -11.86 -14.40 12.31
CA CYS A 60 -12.13 -13.40 13.36
C CYS A 60 -13.61 -13.34 13.78
N CYS A 61 -14.53 -14.00 13.07
CA CYS A 61 -15.96 -14.00 13.38
C CYS A 61 -16.28 -14.93 14.58
N THR A 62 -15.80 -14.58 15.75
CA THR A 62 -16.20 -15.23 17.02
C THR A 62 -17.57 -14.75 17.47
N GLU A 63 -18.22 -15.54 18.36
CA GLU A 63 -19.51 -15.12 18.97
C GLU A 63 -19.40 -13.77 19.66
N GLU A 64 -18.35 -13.57 20.40
CA GLU A 64 -18.08 -12.33 21.11
C GLU A 64 -17.98 -11.12 20.15
N PHE A 65 -17.30 -11.30 19.03
CA PHE A 65 -17.15 -10.25 18.04
C PHE A 65 -18.46 -9.89 17.34
N LEU A 66 -19.29 -10.88 17.07
CA LEU A 66 -20.61 -10.66 16.46
C LEU A 66 -21.60 -10.02 17.43
N GLU A 67 -21.51 -10.30 18.72
CA GLU A 67 -22.27 -9.58 19.74
C GLU A 67 -21.84 -8.10 19.84
N GLN A 68 -20.55 -7.82 19.76
CA GLN A 68 -20.06 -6.44 19.68
C GLN A 68 -20.58 -5.73 18.41
N PHE A 69 -20.60 -6.43 17.28
CA PHE A 69 -21.17 -5.87 16.06
C PHE A 69 -22.66 -5.53 16.19
N LYS A 70 -23.45 -6.39 16.83
CA LYS A 70 -24.85 -6.07 17.15
C LYS A 70 -24.99 -4.82 18.02
N GLN A 71 -24.17 -4.71 19.07
CA GLN A 71 -24.16 -3.53 19.94
C GLN A 71 -23.85 -2.25 19.14
N ILE A 72 -22.89 -2.32 18.20
CA ILE A 72 -22.59 -1.21 17.29
C ILE A 72 -23.79 -0.86 16.41
N LEU A 73 -24.48 -1.86 15.85
CA LEU A 73 -25.69 -1.66 15.06
C LEU A 73 -26.81 -0.99 15.87
N GLU A 74 -26.91 -1.22 17.18
CA GLU A 74 -27.91 -0.63 18.06
C GLU A 74 -27.64 0.85 18.37
N THR A 75 -26.41 1.33 18.18
CA THR A 75 -26.09 2.75 18.44
C THR A 75 -26.90 3.67 17.53
N LYS A 76 -27.32 4.80 18.07
CA LYS A 76 -28.16 5.77 17.32
C LYS A 76 -27.41 6.41 16.15
N ASP A 77 -26.10 6.53 16.27
CA ASP A 77 -25.23 7.22 15.32
C ASP A 77 -24.62 6.26 14.27
N PHE A 78 -24.99 4.96 14.31
CA PHE A 78 -24.49 4.02 13.33
C PHE A 78 -25.14 4.23 11.95
N GLU A 79 -24.33 4.59 10.98
CA GLU A 79 -24.69 4.61 9.57
C GLU A 79 -23.90 3.55 8.79
N PHE A 80 -24.58 2.88 7.86
CA PHE A 80 -23.90 1.97 6.94
C PHE A 80 -22.99 2.75 5.98
N PRO A 81 -21.85 2.16 5.57
CA PRO A 81 -21.01 2.75 4.54
C PRO A 81 -21.81 3.12 3.28
N PRO A 82 -21.46 4.22 2.59
CA PRO A 82 -22.16 4.65 1.38
C PRO A 82 -22.26 3.58 0.29
N SER A 83 -21.21 2.79 0.10
CA SER A 83 -21.16 1.65 -0.82
C SER A 83 -22.19 0.57 -0.52
N VAL A 84 -22.35 0.25 0.77
CA VAL A 84 -23.36 -0.72 1.24
C VAL A 84 -24.78 -0.17 1.04
N ILE A 85 -25.00 1.12 1.32
CA ILE A 85 -26.27 1.78 1.10
C ILE A 85 -26.64 1.79 -0.39
N GLN A 86 -25.68 2.03 -1.26
CA GLN A 86 -25.87 2.04 -2.71
C GLN A 86 -26.28 0.66 -3.24
N PHE A 87 -25.66 -0.41 -2.71
CA PHE A 87 -25.91 -1.77 -3.16
C PHE A 87 -27.27 -2.33 -2.69
N PHE A 88 -27.58 -2.17 -1.40
CA PHE A 88 -28.78 -2.77 -0.80
C PHE A 88 -30.01 -1.86 -0.77
N GLY A 89 -29.80 -0.56 -0.82
CA GLY A 89 -30.82 0.43 -0.55
C GLY A 89 -31.09 0.65 0.95
N ARG A 90 -31.31 1.90 1.34
CA ARG A 90 -31.45 2.32 2.75
C ARG A 90 -32.59 1.60 3.48
N ASN A 91 -33.72 1.38 2.81
CA ASN A 91 -34.89 0.72 3.40
C ASN A 91 -34.63 -0.77 3.70
N ASN A 92 -33.99 -1.47 2.78
CA ASN A 92 -33.65 -2.88 2.95
C ASN A 92 -32.65 -3.07 4.09
N LEU A 93 -31.63 -2.21 4.20
CA LEU A 93 -30.67 -2.23 5.29
C LEU A 93 -31.32 -1.96 6.64
N THR A 94 -32.27 -1.06 6.71
CA THR A 94 -33.03 -0.82 7.94
C THR A 94 -33.82 -2.05 8.37
N GLY A 95 -34.40 -2.76 7.44
CA GLY A 95 -35.09 -4.04 7.68
C GLY A 95 -34.14 -5.13 8.17
N LEU A 96 -33.01 -5.31 7.49
CA LEU A 96 -31.96 -6.28 7.86
C LEU A 96 -31.37 -5.97 9.24
N LYS A 97 -31.06 -4.71 9.52
CA LYS A 97 -30.58 -4.24 10.83
C LYS A 97 -31.54 -4.66 11.95
N LYS A 98 -32.84 -4.40 11.79
CA LYS A 98 -33.86 -4.80 12.76
C LYS A 98 -33.92 -6.31 12.96
N GLN A 99 -33.86 -7.10 11.88
CA GLN A 99 -33.85 -8.56 11.96
C GLN A 99 -32.62 -9.09 12.71
N VAL A 100 -31.43 -8.55 12.40
CA VAL A 100 -30.18 -8.94 13.07
C VAL A 100 -30.24 -8.64 14.57
N ILE A 101 -30.72 -7.45 14.96
CA ILE A 101 -30.84 -7.04 16.37
C ILE A 101 -31.86 -7.90 17.13
N SER A 102 -32.97 -8.25 16.51
CA SER A 102 -34.05 -9.00 17.15
C SER A 102 -33.74 -10.50 17.33
N CYS A 103 -32.73 -11.04 16.64
CA CYS A 103 -32.37 -12.45 16.78
C CYS A 103 -31.52 -12.69 18.01
N ASN A 104 -31.87 -13.73 18.80
CA ASN A 104 -31.03 -14.22 19.87
C ASN A 104 -29.85 -15.03 19.31
N GLY A 105 -28.64 -14.66 19.72
CA GLY A 105 -27.41 -15.31 19.29
C GLY A 105 -27.01 -15.01 17.85
N ILE A 106 -26.05 -15.76 17.34
CA ILE A 106 -25.54 -15.64 15.97
C ILE A 106 -26.42 -16.48 15.03
N ASN A 107 -26.92 -15.84 14.00
CA ASN A 107 -27.59 -16.52 12.93
C ASN A 107 -26.87 -16.27 11.57
N PRO A 108 -27.16 -17.07 10.54
CA PRO A 108 -26.55 -16.89 9.21
C PRO A 108 -26.74 -15.49 8.61
N LEU A 109 -27.84 -14.82 8.94
CA LEU A 109 -28.13 -13.47 8.46
C LEU A 109 -27.20 -12.43 9.13
N THR A 110 -26.89 -12.57 10.42
CA THR A 110 -25.95 -11.72 11.14
C THR A 110 -24.56 -11.84 10.52
N LEU A 111 -24.11 -13.06 10.27
CA LEU A 111 -22.82 -13.34 9.66
C LEU A 111 -22.74 -12.77 8.24
N ALA A 112 -23.79 -12.97 7.43
CA ALA A 112 -23.83 -12.45 6.07
C ALA A 112 -23.80 -10.91 6.05
N LEU A 113 -24.58 -10.23 6.90
CA LEU A 113 -24.59 -8.77 6.97
C LEU A 113 -23.24 -8.25 7.46
N PHE A 114 -22.65 -8.88 8.47
CA PHE A 114 -21.33 -8.51 8.97
C PHE A 114 -20.28 -8.63 7.86
N SER A 115 -20.22 -9.75 7.15
CA SER A 115 -19.24 -9.98 6.08
C SER A 115 -19.33 -8.91 4.99
N VAL A 116 -20.54 -8.58 4.55
CA VAL A 116 -20.74 -7.55 3.52
C VAL A 116 -20.33 -6.15 4.01
N VAL A 117 -20.70 -5.79 5.23
CA VAL A 117 -20.34 -4.48 5.80
C VAL A 117 -18.84 -4.36 5.94
N MET A 118 -18.20 -5.37 6.52
CA MET A 118 -16.74 -5.37 6.74
C MET A 118 -15.95 -5.38 5.43
N GLU A 119 -16.37 -6.18 4.44
CA GLU A 119 -15.73 -6.21 3.14
C GLU A 119 -15.73 -4.81 2.47
N ASN A 120 -16.86 -4.10 2.52
CA ASN A 120 -16.94 -2.76 1.95
C ASN A 120 -16.12 -1.74 2.73
N ILE A 121 -16.12 -1.80 4.07
CA ILE A 121 -15.28 -0.93 4.91
C ILE A 121 -13.80 -1.17 4.60
N LEU A 122 -13.37 -2.43 4.52
CA LEU A 122 -11.98 -2.76 4.20
C LEU A 122 -11.58 -2.28 2.80
N LYS A 123 -12.43 -2.46 1.80
CA LYS A 123 -12.18 -1.91 0.45
C LYS A 123 -11.98 -0.40 0.48
N GLU A 124 -12.85 0.34 1.16
CA GLU A 124 -12.72 1.80 1.30
C GLU A 124 -11.43 2.20 2.03
N ILE A 125 -11.06 1.49 3.09
CA ILE A 125 -9.83 1.75 3.84
C ILE A 125 -8.61 1.50 2.94
N LEU A 126 -8.56 0.37 2.23
CA LEU A 126 -7.44 0.00 1.38
C LEU A 126 -7.27 0.97 0.21
N LEU A 127 -8.35 1.40 -0.43
CA LEU A 127 -8.31 2.43 -1.46
C LEU A 127 -7.75 3.76 -0.91
N LYS A 128 -8.26 4.22 0.23
CA LYS A 128 -7.77 5.45 0.86
C LYS A 128 -6.32 5.33 1.32
N MET A 129 -5.90 4.18 1.83
CA MET A 129 -4.50 3.92 2.17
C MET A 129 -3.60 3.97 0.93
N GLY A 130 -4.01 3.34 -0.17
CA GLY A 130 -3.27 3.38 -1.43
C GLY A 130 -3.09 4.81 -1.94
N ASP A 131 -4.15 5.61 -1.97
CA ASP A 131 -4.09 7.00 -2.38
C ASP A 131 -3.22 7.85 -1.44
N THR A 132 -3.33 7.62 -0.13
CA THR A 132 -2.51 8.31 0.88
C THR A 132 -1.04 7.95 0.72
N LEU A 133 -0.70 6.68 0.54
CA LEU A 133 0.68 6.22 0.34
C LEU A 133 1.32 6.86 -0.88
N LYS A 134 0.58 7.05 -1.98
CA LYS A 134 1.08 7.70 -3.20
C LYS A 134 1.54 9.14 -2.98
N VAL A 135 0.86 9.89 -2.12
CA VAL A 135 1.15 11.32 -1.90
C VAL A 135 2.06 11.58 -0.69
N VAL A 136 2.09 10.66 0.27
CA VAL A 136 2.90 10.83 1.50
C VAL A 136 4.27 10.17 1.36
N SER A 137 4.34 9.04 0.67
CA SER A 137 5.61 8.31 0.51
C SER A 137 6.47 8.97 -0.57
N THR A 138 7.68 9.35 -0.19
CA THR A 138 8.70 9.78 -1.15
C THR A 138 9.66 8.64 -1.41
N ILE A 139 9.92 8.36 -2.68
CA ILE A 139 10.67 7.19 -3.13
C ILE A 139 11.83 7.63 -4.01
N ALA A 140 12.98 7.02 -3.78
CA ALA A 140 14.16 7.14 -4.62
C ALA A 140 14.54 5.75 -5.14
N CYS A 141 14.40 5.51 -6.44
CA CYS A 141 14.74 4.23 -7.05
C CYS A 141 16.25 4.15 -7.29
N LEU A 142 16.81 2.99 -6.96
CA LEU A 142 18.21 2.63 -7.15
C LEU A 142 18.30 1.34 -7.95
N SER A 143 19.40 1.13 -8.65
CA SER A 143 19.69 -0.07 -9.45
C SER A 143 20.88 -0.81 -8.86
N GLU A 144 20.85 -2.14 -8.91
CA GLU A 144 22.00 -2.98 -8.52
C GLU A 144 23.09 -3.04 -9.59
N SER A 145 22.79 -2.69 -10.83
CA SER A 145 23.73 -2.75 -11.95
C SER A 145 24.03 -1.36 -12.48
N ILE A 146 25.31 -1.10 -12.77
CA ILE A 146 25.77 0.08 -13.50
C ILE A 146 25.77 -0.13 -15.02
N ASP A 147 25.72 -1.39 -15.49
CA ASP A 147 25.90 -1.74 -16.89
C ASP A 147 24.57 -1.85 -17.66
N SER A 148 23.46 -1.48 -17.05
CA SER A 148 22.14 -1.56 -17.67
C SER A 148 21.97 -0.53 -18.77
N VAL A 149 22.04 -0.98 -20.03
CA VAL A 149 21.82 -0.14 -21.23
C VAL A 149 20.46 0.58 -21.19
N ILE A 150 19.42 -0.12 -20.70
CA ILE A 150 18.08 0.43 -20.57
C ILE A 150 18.08 1.60 -19.57
N MET A 151 18.72 1.45 -18.43
CA MET A 151 18.80 2.48 -17.40
C MET A 151 19.59 3.71 -17.90
N TRP A 152 20.68 3.48 -18.60
CA TRP A 152 21.46 4.57 -19.25
C TRP A 152 20.64 5.31 -20.30
N SER A 153 19.86 4.60 -21.10
CA SER A 153 19.01 5.22 -22.12
C SER A 153 17.88 6.06 -21.50
N HIS A 154 17.14 5.49 -20.54
CA HIS A 154 15.93 6.15 -20.01
C HIS A 154 16.21 7.20 -18.94
N TYR A 155 17.19 6.99 -18.08
CA TYR A 155 17.40 7.84 -16.90
C TYR A 155 18.68 8.67 -16.95
N ALA A 156 19.61 8.36 -17.86
CA ALA A 156 20.84 9.11 -18.05
C ALA A 156 20.90 9.82 -19.41
N GLN A 157 19.78 10.41 -19.84
CA GLN A 157 19.69 11.27 -21.03
C GLN A 157 20.30 10.62 -22.29
N ASN A 158 19.84 9.39 -22.62
CA ASN A 158 20.38 8.60 -23.75
C ASN A 158 21.91 8.43 -23.71
N HIS A 159 22.45 8.01 -22.57
CA HIS A 159 23.90 7.79 -22.33
C HIS A 159 24.76 9.06 -22.21
N GLU A 160 24.17 10.25 -22.17
CA GLU A 160 24.89 11.53 -22.00
C GLU A 160 24.90 12.00 -20.52
N GLY A 161 24.27 11.26 -19.62
CA GLY A 161 24.16 11.56 -18.20
C GLY A 161 25.27 10.90 -17.37
N PHE A 162 24.98 10.74 -16.08
CA PHE A 162 25.89 10.15 -15.13
C PHE A 162 25.17 9.17 -14.20
N ALA A 163 25.93 8.32 -13.49
CA ALA A 163 25.43 7.46 -12.46
C ALA A 163 26.18 7.74 -11.14
N LEU A 164 25.44 7.83 -10.05
CA LEU A 164 25.98 7.93 -8.69
C LEU A 164 26.02 6.54 -8.07
N GLU A 165 27.15 6.19 -7.49
CA GLU A 165 27.34 4.97 -6.72
C GLU A 165 27.14 5.28 -5.23
N TYR A 166 26.33 4.48 -4.55
CA TYR A 166 26.08 4.60 -3.11
C TYR A 166 26.55 3.32 -2.42
N ASP A 167 27.40 3.46 -1.40
CA ASP A 167 27.66 2.39 -0.44
C ASP A 167 26.66 2.50 0.72
N LEU A 168 25.53 1.83 0.56
CA LEU A 168 24.45 1.89 1.55
C LEU A 168 24.81 1.24 2.88
N ARG A 169 25.75 0.29 2.91
CA ARG A 169 26.19 -0.33 4.16
C ARG A 169 26.88 0.69 5.04
N PHE A 170 27.75 1.48 4.43
CA PHE A 170 28.44 2.56 5.13
C PHE A 170 27.44 3.59 5.70
N LEU A 171 26.47 4.03 4.92
CA LEU A 171 25.45 4.99 5.37
C LEU A 171 24.57 4.44 6.49
N LEU A 172 24.22 3.15 6.43
CA LEU A 172 23.43 2.49 7.47
C LEU A 172 24.24 2.31 8.77
N GLU A 173 25.54 2.01 8.68
CA GLU A 173 26.43 1.88 9.85
C GLU A 173 26.64 3.21 10.58
N GLN A 174 26.68 4.31 9.84
CA GLN A 174 26.79 5.65 10.42
C GLN A 174 25.46 6.16 11.04
N GLY A 175 24.35 5.45 10.82
CA GLY A 175 23.04 5.87 11.31
C GLY A 175 22.49 7.12 10.61
N GLU A 176 23.05 7.50 9.48
CA GLU A 176 22.68 8.70 8.73
C GLU A 176 21.45 8.48 7.83
N MET A 177 21.06 7.21 7.61
CA MET A 177 19.87 6.90 6.80
C MET A 177 18.65 6.61 7.66
N ASN A 178 17.71 7.52 7.62
CA ASN A 178 16.39 7.37 8.25
C ASN A 178 15.34 6.95 7.22
N CYS A 179 15.62 5.94 6.38
CA CYS A 179 14.74 5.47 5.32
C CYS A 179 14.68 3.93 5.28
N CYS A 180 13.59 3.40 4.73
CA CYS A 180 13.44 1.98 4.46
C CYS A 180 13.99 1.68 3.06
N ILE A 181 14.91 0.72 2.96
CA ILE A 181 15.39 0.19 1.68
C ILE A 181 14.69 -1.15 1.47
N LEU A 182 13.93 -1.24 0.39
CA LEU A 182 13.16 -2.42 0.04
C LEU A 182 13.56 -2.88 -1.37
N PRO A 183 13.79 -4.19 -1.57
CA PRO A 183 14.01 -4.73 -2.91
C PRO A 183 12.71 -4.68 -3.71
N VAL A 184 12.82 -4.35 -5.00
CA VAL A 184 11.72 -4.52 -5.95
C VAL A 184 11.71 -5.98 -6.37
N ILE A 185 10.61 -6.67 -6.10
CA ILE A 185 10.42 -8.08 -6.48
C ILE A 185 9.69 -8.11 -7.81
N TYR A 186 10.33 -8.68 -8.83
CA TYR A 186 9.71 -8.94 -10.12
C TYR A 186 9.13 -10.35 -10.11
N ASP A 187 7.83 -10.48 -10.21
CA ASP A 187 7.11 -11.74 -10.31
C ASP A 187 6.30 -11.77 -11.61
N ASN A 188 6.20 -12.93 -12.21
CA ASN A 188 5.33 -13.16 -13.38
C ASN A 188 3.87 -13.41 -12.95
N ASN A 189 3.64 -13.72 -11.69
CA ASN A 189 2.32 -13.86 -11.14
C ASN A 189 1.79 -12.49 -10.73
N ARG A 190 0.67 -12.08 -11.28
CA ARG A 190 -0.07 -10.97 -10.70
C ARG A 190 -0.62 -11.45 -9.36
N PHE A 191 -0.42 -10.64 -8.34
CA PHE A 191 -1.12 -10.85 -7.06
C PHE A 191 -2.60 -10.56 -7.33
N ASP A 192 -3.39 -11.63 -7.49
CA ASP A 192 -4.84 -11.57 -7.62
C ASP A 192 -5.49 -11.33 -6.25
#